data_9da1cb01a687bde72e446d579ca1c5e3
#
_entry.id   9da1cb01a687bde72e446d579ca1c5e3
#
_cell.length_a   1.000
_cell.length_b   1.000
_cell.length_c   1.000
_cell.angle_alpha   90.00
_cell.angle_beta   90.00
_cell.angle_gamma   90.00
#
_symmetry.space_group_name_H-M   'P 1'
#
loop_
_entity.id
_entity.type
_entity.pdbx_description
1 polymer ?
#
loop_
_entity_poly.entity_id
_entity_poly.type
_entity_poly.pdbx_seq_one_letter_code
_entity_poly.pdbx_strand_id
1 'polypeptide(L)'
;MENGSRKIGLRVAAGFLAAITIIVAVFAAGIQLPSTKIETGRLTVLLKDDPVELKELWINITDLGVHRVGGEDGGWITLDFSGEADFLYFDLLEYQNGEVLDLASVEIATGTYNKIRMTIENANALKTNDEIIDPLKVPPGHIDVITKFEIKNGGNVVVLIDMQPDWVAISKNNNLRPVLKASIPQGGE
;
A
#
# COMPACT_ATOMS: atom_id res chain seq x y z
N MET A 1 3.08 18.63 -56.47
CA MET A 1 2.80 18.55 -55.02
C MET A 1 3.45 17.27 -54.51
N GLU A 2 4.69 17.36 -54.13
CA GLU A 2 5.45 16.20 -53.63
C GLU A 2 6.61 16.67 -52.75
N ASN A 3 6.89 15.95 -51.68
CA ASN A 3 8.06 16.08 -50.84
C ASN A 3 7.95 16.84 -49.49
N GLY A 4 7.14 16.36 -48.57
CA GLY A 4 7.23 16.75 -47.16
C GLY A 4 7.51 15.60 -46.15
N SER A 5 7.37 14.34 -46.58
CA SER A 5 7.28 13.22 -45.62
C SER A 5 8.59 12.44 -45.37
N ARG A 6 9.64 12.64 -46.20
CA ARG A 6 10.88 11.84 -46.10
C ARG A 6 11.97 12.35 -45.16
N LYS A 7 11.87 13.58 -44.67
CA LYS A 7 12.94 14.19 -43.86
C LYS A 7 12.77 13.97 -42.34
N ILE A 8 11.58 13.63 -41.85
CA ILE A 8 11.33 13.42 -40.42
C ILE A 8 11.79 12.04 -39.96
N GLY A 9 11.60 11.02 -40.79
CA GLY A 9 11.98 9.63 -40.44
C GLY A 9 13.49 9.41 -40.31
N LEU A 10 14.30 10.16 -41.11
CA LEU A 10 15.76 9.98 -41.08
C LEU A 10 16.41 10.58 -39.82
N ARG A 11 15.85 11.65 -39.28
CA ARG A 11 16.39 12.32 -38.08
C ARG A 11 16.07 11.53 -36.79
N VAL A 12 14.94 10.87 -36.74
CA VAL A 12 14.55 10.00 -35.59
C VAL A 12 15.38 8.73 -35.61
N ALA A 13 15.60 8.10 -36.76
CA ALA A 13 16.43 6.93 -36.90
C ALA A 13 17.91 7.19 -36.54
N ALA A 14 18.44 8.35 -36.89
CA ALA A 14 19.83 8.72 -36.56
C ALA A 14 20.00 8.97 -35.04
N GLY A 15 18.98 9.52 -34.35
CA GLY A 15 19.01 9.71 -32.89
C GLY A 15 18.99 8.41 -32.13
N PHE A 16 18.19 7.44 -32.57
CA PHE A 16 18.14 6.11 -31.94
C PHE A 16 19.44 5.31 -32.12
N LEU A 17 20.05 5.36 -33.30
CA LEU A 17 21.33 4.70 -33.57
C LEU A 17 22.46 5.30 -32.73
N ALA A 18 22.49 6.62 -32.57
CA ALA A 18 23.50 7.28 -31.73
C ALA A 18 23.36 6.90 -30.24
N ALA A 19 22.14 6.81 -29.73
CA ALA A 19 21.89 6.39 -28.34
C ALA A 19 22.33 4.96 -28.09
N ILE A 20 22.02 4.02 -29.00
CA ILE A 20 22.45 2.62 -28.91
C ILE A 20 23.98 2.50 -28.98
N THR A 21 24.63 3.30 -29.82
CA THR A 21 26.11 3.27 -29.96
C THR A 21 26.80 3.77 -28.69
N ILE A 22 26.24 4.78 -28.01
CA ILE A 22 26.78 5.27 -26.73
C ILE A 22 26.63 4.20 -25.63
N ILE A 23 25.48 3.52 -25.54
CA ILE A 23 25.26 2.45 -24.56
C ILE A 23 26.23 1.29 -24.77
N VAL A 24 26.44 0.86 -26.02
CA VAL A 24 27.40 -0.21 -26.35
C VAL A 24 28.84 0.21 -26.05
N ALA A 25 29.19 1.48 -26.31
CA ALA A 25 30.53 2.00 -26.02
C ALA A 25 30.83 2.07 -24.51
N VAL A 26 29.84 2.39 -23.68
CA VAL A 26 29.97 2.38 -22.20
C VAL A 26 30.24 0.96 -21.70
N PHE A 27 29.52 -0.05 -22.22
CA PHE A 27 29.78 -1.44 -21.86
C PHE A 27 31.15 -1.97 -22.35
N ALA A 28 31.59 -1.57 -23.57
CA ALA A 28 32.89 -1.97 -24.11
C ALA A 28 34.07 -1.31 -23.38
N ALA A 29 33.88 -0.14 -22.80
CA ALA A 29 34.91 0.58 -22.05
C ALA A 29 35.10 0.06 -20.60
N GLY A 30 34.31 -0.94 -20.17
CA GLY A 30 34.37 -1.48 -18.81
C GLY A 30 33.99 -0.46 -17.71
N ILE A 31 33.28 0.62 -18.06
CA ILE A 31 32.80 1.59 -17.08
C ILE A 31 31.71 0.92 -16.26
N GLN A 32 32.05 0.51 -15.05
CA GLN A 32 31.06 0.08 -14.08
C GLN A 32 30.35 1.33 -13.56
N LEU A 33 29.09 1.48 -13.94
CA LEU A 33 28.24 2.47 -13.30
C LEU A 33 28.14 2.13 -11.80
N PRO A 34 28.28 3.08 -10.89
CA PRO A 34 28.13 2.81 -9.48
C PRO A 34 26.74 2.23 -9.24
N SER A 35 26.69 0.95 -8.88
CA SER A 35 25.46 0.33 -8.40
C SER A 35 25.12 0.94 -7.05
N THR A 36 24.25 1.90 -7.00
CA THR A 36 23.67 2.39 -5.75
C THR A 36 22.84 1.24 -5.16
N LYS A 37 23.44 0.50 -4.23
CA LYS A 37 22.71 -0.53 -3.49
C LYS A 37 21.70 0.22 -2.63
N ILE A 38 20.41 0.11 -2.97
CA ILE A 38 19.34 0.63 -2.14
C ILE A 38 19.33 -0.21 -0.86
N GLU A 39 19.51 0.46 0.28
CA GLU A 39 19.37 -0.20 1.57
C GLU A 39 17.89 -0.43 1.85
N THR A 40 17.54 -1.64 2.27
CA THR A 40 16.18 -2.07 2.54
C THR A 40 16.06 -2.68 3.92
N GLY A 41 14.83 -2.76 4.42
CA GLY A 41 14.41 -3.54 5.56
C GLY A 41 12.99 -4.02 5.37
N ARG A 42 12.53 -4.89 6.25
CA ARG A 42 11.22 -5.50 6.17
C ARG A 42 10.17 -4.69 6.90
N LEU A 43 9.04 -4.47 6.25
CA LEU A 43 7.81 -3.96 6.84
C LEU A 43 6.76 -5.05 6.82
N THR A 44 6.17 -5.35 7.98
CA THR A 44 4.97 -6.18 8.11
C THR A 44 3.81 -5.32 8.61
N VAL A 45 2.68 -5.36 7.94
CA VAL A 45 1.46 -4.63 8.31
C VAL A 45 0.39 -5.66 8.67
N LEU A 46 -0.04 -5.63 9.92
CA LEU A 46 -1.06 -6.50 10.48
C LEU A 46 -2.33 -5.70 10.80
N LEU A 47 -3.49 -6.31 10.63
CA LEU A 47 -4.80 -5.75 10.98
C LEU A 47 -5.49 -6.64 12.01
N LYS A 48 -6.13 -6.02 13.00
CA LYS A 48 -7.08 -6.65 13.92
C LYS A 48 -8.31 -5.77 14.10
N ASP A 49 -9.34 -6.32 14.70
CA ASP A 49 -10.61 -5.66 15.01
C ASP A 49 -10.88 -5.60 16.52
N ASP A 50 -11.68 -4.62 16.92
CA ASP A 50 -12.36 -4.56 18.21
C ASP A 50 -13.83 -5.00 18.05
N PRO A 51 -14.44 -5.66 19.05
CA PRO A 51 -15.82 -6.12 18.97
C PRO A 51 -16.83 -5.02 18.65
N VAL A 52 -17.74 -5.29 17.72
CA VAL A 52 -18.86 -4.44 17.34
C VAL A 52 -20.16 -5.25 17.26
N GLU A 53 -21.32 -4.61 17.42
CA GLU A 53 -22.65 -5.26 17.38
C GLU A 53 -23.09 -5.58 15.94
N LEU A 54 -22.31 -6.36 15.21
CA LEU A 54 -22.58 -6.88 13.87
C LEU A 54 -22.46 -8.41 13.88
N LYS A 55 -23.07 -9.07 12.90
CA LYS A 55 -22.83 -10.48 12.59
C LYS A 55 -21.66 -10.64 11.64
N GLU A 56 -21.54 -9.73 10.67
CA GLU A 56 -20.49 -9.74 9.65
C GLU A 56 -20.14 -8.30 9.25
N LEU A 57 -18.88 -8.05 8.91
CA LEU A 57 -18.40 -6.80 8.33
C LEU A 57 -17.35 -7.11 7.25
N TRP A 58 -17.83 -7.29 6.04
CA TRP A 58 -17.00 -7.58 4.88
C TRP A 58 -16.37 -6.32 4.32
N ILE A 59 -15.06 -6.39 4.06
CA ILE A 59 -14.26 -5.27 3.51
C ILE A 59 -13.45 -5.77 2.33
N ASN A 60 -13.44 -4.99 1.24
CA ASN A 60 -12.58 -5.19 0.08
C ASN A 60 -11.51 -4.11 0.01
N ILE A 61 -10.25 -4.47 0.29
CA ILE A 61 -9.09 -3.59 0.18
C ILE A 61 -8.41 -3.88 -1.16
N THR A 62 -8.29 -2.87 -2.03
CA THR A 62 -7.73 -2.99 -3.38
C THR A 62 -6.34 -2.35 -3.53
N ASP A 63 -5.90 -1.55 -2.56
CA ASP A 63 -4.55 -0.99 -2.55
C ASP A 63 -4.10 -0.73 -1.11
N LEU A 64 -2.83 -1.00 -0.85
CA LEU A 64 -2.16 -0.72 0.41
C LEU A 64 -0.91 0.09 0.12
N GLY A 65 -0.77 1.24 0.78
CA GLY A 65 0.37 2.11 0.56
C GLY A 65 0.95 2.66 1.85
N VAL A 66 2.23 3.03 1.80
CA VAL A 66 2.92 3.76 2.87
C VAL A 66 3.46 5.08 2.38
N HIS A 67 3.44 6.09 3.23
CA HIS A 67 3.98 7.41 2.90
C HIS A 67 5.35 7.61 3.54
N ARG A 68 6.39 7.76 2.70
CA ARG A 68 7.76 8.06 3.10
C ARG A 68 7.94 9.56 3.33
N VAL A 69 8.62 9.93 4.39
CA VAL A 69 8.88 11.32 4.77
C VAL A 69 10.27 11.75 4.27
N GLY A 70 10.32 12.90 3.61
CA GLY A 70 11.58 13.56 3.23
C GLY A 70 12.29 12.93 2.04
N GLY A 71 13.37 13.64 1.57
CA GLY A 71 14.13 13.25 0.40
C GLY A 71 13.42 13.60 -0.93
N GLU A 72 14.18 13.55 -2.03
CA GLU A 72 13.65 13.79 -3.39
C GLU A 72 12.62 12.71 -3.79
N ASP A 73 12.70 11.51 -3.17
CA ASP A 73 11.82 10.36 -3.40
C ASP A 73 10.71 10.23 -2.35
N GLY A 74 10.43 11.28 -1.57
CA GLY A 74 9.32 11.30 -0.61
C GLY A 74 7.98 11.07 -1.33
N GLY A 75 7.06 10.29 -0.72
CA GLY A 75 5.75 10.08 -1.31
C GLY A 75 5.13 8.73 -0.95
N TRP A 76 4.08 8.38 -1.66
CA TRP A 76 3.39 7.10 -1.49
C TRP A 76 4.11 5.98 -2.22
N ILE A 77 4.24 4.85 -1.54
CA ILE A 77 4.78 3.60 -2.06
C ILE A 77 3.70 2.55 -1.89
N THR A 78 3.27 1.92 -2.97
CA THR A 78 2.34 0.78 -2.94
C THR A 78 3.05 -0.45 -2.40
N LEU A 79 2.36 -1.21 -1.55
CA LEU A 79 2.83 -2.47 -0.98
C LEU A 79 2.04 -3.62 -1.61
N ASP A 80 2.74 -4.68 -1.98
CA ASP A 80 2.11 -5.91 -2.40
C ASP A 80 1.44 -6.60 -1.19
N PHE A 81 0.24 -7.12 -1.37
CA PHE A 81 -0.46 -7.88 -0.35
C PHE A 81 0.24 -9.21 -0.05
N SER A 82 0.11 -9.68 1.18
CA SER A 82 0.57 -11.01 1.55
C SER A 82 -0.14 -12.09 0.71
N GLY A 83 0.61 -13.14 0.33
CA GLY A 83 0.10 -14.22 -0.51
C GLY A 83 -0.08 -13.89 -1.98
N GLU A 84 0.56 -12.81 -2.49
CA GLU A 84 0.53 -12.39 -3.90
C GLU A 84 -0.90 -12.11 -4.42
N ALA A 85 -1.78 -11.61 -3.55
CA ALA A 85 -3.16 -11.29 -3.89
C ALA A 85 -3.25 -9.91 -4.58
N ASP A 86 -4.16 -9.79 -5.55
CA ASP A 86 -4.46 -8.49 -6.19
C ASP A 86 -5.34 -7.59 -5.31
N PHE A 87 -6.10 -8.19 -4.40
CA PHE A 87 -6.96 -7.53 -3.42
C PHE A 87 -7.22 -8.45 -2.22
N LEU A 88 -7.67 -7.88 -1.10
CA LEU A 88 -8.08 -8.63 0.10
C LEU A 88 -9.59 -8.42 0.35
N TYR A 89 -10.35 -9.51 0.35
CA TYR A 89 -11.77 -9.53 0.71
C TYR A 89 -11.99 -10.46 1.89
N PHE A 90 -12.42 -9.92 3.03
CA PHE A 90 -12.47 -10.65 4.29
C PHE A 90 -13.56 -10.10 5.21
N ASP A 91 -14.03 -10.93 6.14
CA ASP A 91 -14.86 -10.48 7.27
C ASP A 91 -13.94 -9.98 8.38
N LEU A 92 -14.03 -8.67 8.68
CA LEU A 92 -13.21 -8.03 9.71
C LEU A 92 -13.42 -8.67 11.08
N LEU A 93 -14.63 -9.18 11.39
CA LEU A 93 -14.96 -9.76 12.68
C LEU A 93 -14.25 -11.07 12.99
N GLU A 94 -13.66 -11.74 11.98
CA GLU A 94 -12.81 -12.93 12.18
C GLU A 94 -11.49 -12.58 12.89
N TYR A 95 -11.07 -11.30 12.87
CA TYR A 95 -9.78 -10.85 13.41
C TYR A 95 -9.91 -10.18 14.78
N GLN A 96 -10.81 -10.68 15.59
CA GLN A 96 -11.02 -10.31 17.00
C GLN A 96 -10.27 -11.26 17.95
N ASN A 97 -10.26 -10.94 19.24
CA ASN A 97 -9.76 -11.81 20.31
C ASN A 97 -8.29 -12.26 20.15
N GLY A 98 -7.47 -11.46 19.49
CA GLY A 98 -6.05 -11.73 19.30
C GLY A 98 -5.68 -12.32 17.94
N GLU A 99 -6.68 -12.64 17.11
CA GLU A 99 -6.44 -12.98 15.72
C GLU A 99 -6.04 -11.74 14.92
N VAL A 100 -5.16 -11.92 13.92
CA VAL A 100 -4.65 -10.83 13.07
C VAL A 100 -4.64 -11.25 11.60
N LEU A 101 -4.97 -10.32 10.72
CA LEU A 101 -4.80 -10.46 9.28
C LEU A 101 -3.45 -9.89 8.87
N ASP A 102 -2.63 -10.67 8.16
CA ASP A 102 -1.41 -10.18 7.52
C ASP A 102 -1.77 -9.48 6.21
N LEU A 103 -1.74 -8.13 6.23
CA LEU A 103 -2.01 -7.34 5.03
C LEU A 103 -0.82 -7.35 4.06
N ALA A 104 0.40 -7.20 4.58
CA ALA A 104 1.62 -7.16 3.78
C ALA A 104 2.86 -7.50 4.61
N SER A 105 3.83 -8.19 3.98
CA SER A 105 5.16 -8.44 4.53
C SER A 105 6.21 -8.29 3.44
N VAL A 106 6.75 -7.07 3.27
CA VAL A 106 7.53 -6.67 2.10
C VAL A 106 8.87 -6.01 2.48
N GLU A 107 9.83 -6.09 1.57
CA GLU A 107 11.08 -5.32 1.64
C GLU A 107 10.86 -3.92 1.07
N ILE A 108 11.16 -2.88 1.86
CA ILE A 108 11.05 -1.48 1.43
C ILE A 108 12.33 -0.71 1.74
N ALA A 109 12.54 0.43 1.08
CA ALA A 109 13.71 1.27 1.26
C ALA A 109 13.83 1.77 2.71
N THR A 110 15.05 1.91 3.20
CA THR A 110 15.30 2.54 4.50
C THR A 110 14.80 3.96 4.54
N GLY A 111 14.32 4.41 5.70
CA GLY A 111 13.82 5.76 5.89
C GLY A 111 12.71 5.87 6.91
N THR A 112 12.20 7.09 7.06
CA THR A 112 11.08 7.39 7.96
C THR A 112 9.77 7.39 7.18
N TYR A 113 8.75 6.76 7.76
CA TYR A 113 7.40 6.66 7.24
C TYR A 113 6.43 7.24 8.27
N ASN A 114 5.31 7.81 7.84
CA ASN A 114 4.40 8.49 8.76
C ASN A 114 2.92 8.18 8.54
N LYS A 115 2.57 7.40 7.51
CA LYS A 115 1.19 6.98 7.22
C LYS A 115 1.16 5.64 6.52
N ILE A 116 0.07 4.92 6.76
CA ILE A 116 -0.35 3.76 5.97
C ILE A 116 -1.74 4.09 5.41
N ARG A 117 -1.99 3.77 4.14
CA ARG A 117 -3.28 3.96 3.47
C ARG A 117 -3.82 2.63 3.01
N MET A 118 -5.07 2.37 3.30
CA MET A 118 -5.85 1.27 2.74
C MET A 118 -6.92 1.86 1.82
N THR A 119 -6.89 1.53 0.53
CA THR A 119 -7.96 1.89 -0.41
C THR A 119 -9.04 0.83 -0.33
N ILE A 120 -10.27 1.24 -0.02
CA ILE A 120 -11.41 0.34 0.13
C ILE A 120 -12.38 0.58 -1.02
N GLU A 121 -12.55 -0.43 -1.87
CA GLU A 121 -13.44 -0.35 -3.03
C GLU A 121 -14.89 -0.50 -2.60
N ASN A 122 -15.17 -1.49 -1.75
CA ASN A 122 -16.50 -1.69 -1.20
C ASN A 122 -16.45 -2.31 0.21
N ALA A 123 -17.55 -2.18 0.91
CA ALA A 123 -17.81 -2.85 2.17
C ALA A 123 -19.30 -3.15 2.30
N ASN A 124 -19.64 -4.18 3.07
CA ASN A 124 -21.02 -4.48 3.46
C ASN A 124 -21.06 -5.03 4.88
N ALA A 125 -22.22 -4.95 5.51
CA ALA A 125 -22.40 -5.41 6.87
C ALA A 125 -23.73 -6.15 7.05
N LEU A 126 -23.72 -7.16 7.93
CA LEU A 126 -24.91 -7.84 8.41
C LEU A 126 -25.13 -7.48 9.89
N LYS A 127 -26.24 -6.82 10.18
CA LYS A 127 -26.63 -6.47 11.54
C LYS A 127 -27.12 -7.68 12.34
N THR A 128 -27.16 -7.56 13.64
CA THR A 128 -27.66 -8.61 14.54
C THR A 128 -29.14 -8.95 14.35
N ASN A 129 -29.93 -8.02 13.77
CA ASN A 129 -31.34 -8.20 13.41
C ASN A 129 -31.56 -8.71 11.98
N ASP A 130 -30.52 -9.23 11.32
CA ASP A 130 -30.52 -9.73 9.94
C ASP A 130 -30.74 -8.66 8.85
N GLU A 131 -30.61 -7.39 9.20
CA GLU A 131 -30.62 -6.29 8.22
C GLU A 131 -29.25 -6.21 7.52
N ILE A 132 -29.29 -6.22 6.18
CA ILE A 132 -28.10 -6.08 5.33
C ILE A 132 -27.90 -4.60 4.98
N ILE A 133 -26.67 -4.13 5.10
CA ILE A 133 -26.21 -2.83 4.61
C ILE A 133 -25.24 -3.08 3.44
N ASP A 134 -25.71 -2.85 2.22
CA ASP A 134 -24.95 -3.01 1.00
C ASP A 134 -25.36 -1.95 -0.04
N PRO A 135 -24.48 -1.05 -0.49
CA PRO A 135 -23.12 -0.87 -0.02
C PRO A 135 -23.04 -0.10 1.32
N LEU A 136 -22.05 -0.47 2.12
CA LEU A 136 -21.61 0.34 3.24
C LEU A 136 -20.60 1.38 2.71
N LYS A 137 -20.91 2.66 2.82
CA LYS A 137 -20.11 3.75 2.25
C LYS A 137 -18.80 3.94 3.01
N VAL A 138 -17.71 4.17 2.29
CA VAL A 138 -16.36 4.43 2.83
C VAL A 138 -15.84 5.77 2.28
N PRO A 139 -16.34 6.93 2.77
CA PRO A 139 -15.82 8.22 2.32
C PRO A 139 -14.46 8.52 2.98
N PRO A 140 -13.45 8.94 2.21
CA PRO A 140 -13.39 9.23 0.77
C PRO A 140 -12.97 8.06 -0.13
N GLY A 141 -13.21 6.80 0.22
CA GLY A 141 -12.78 5.60 -0.50
C GLY A 141 -11.43 5.06 -0.03
N HIS A 142 -10.83 5.68 0.97
CA HIS A 142 -9.62 5.18 1.63
C HIS A 142 -9.61 5.54 3.11
N ILE A 143 -8.79 4.82 3.85
CA ILE A 143 -8.57 5.03 5.28
C ILE A 143 -7.08 5.25 5.51
N ASP A 144 -6.73 6.39 6.13
CA ASP A 144 -5.34 6.74 6.48
C ASP A 144 -5.09 6.46 7.97
N VAL A 145 -4.06 5.67 8.23
CA VAL A 145 -3.52 5.38 9.57
C VAL A 145 -2.30 6.24 9.80
N ILE A 146 -2.38 7.17 10.74
CA ILE A 146 -1.26 8.04 11.09
C ILE A 146 -0.38 7.30 12.08
N THR A 147 0.83 6.93 11.66
CA THR A 147 1.81 6.24 12.51
C THR A 147 3.22 6.51 12.01
N LYS A 148 4.14 6.84 12.91
CA LYS A 148 5.53 7.13 12.54
C LYS A 148 6.41 5.95 12.90
N PHE A 149 7.18 5.46 11.91
CA PHE A 149 8.17 4.41 12.10
C PHE A 149 9.38 4.62 11.20
N GLU A 150 10.47 3.94 11.51
CA GLU A 150 11.73 4.01 10.76
C GLU A 150 12.13 2.60 10.31
N ILE A 151 12.38 2.45 9.02
CA ILE A 151 12.98 1.25 8.44
C ILE A 151 14.49 1.44 8.38
N LYS A 152 15.24 0.58 9.06
CA LYS A 152 16.70 0.53 9.05
C LYS A 152 17.18 -0.60 8.13
N ASN A 153 18.42 -0.47 7.65
CA ASN A 153 19.03 -1.49 6.80
C ASN A 153 19.07 -2.86 7.48
N GLY A 154 18.42 -3.85 6.86
CA GLY A 154 18.26 -5.19 7.42
C GLY A 154 17.33 -5.27 8.64
N GLY A 155 16.71 -4.14 9.03
CA GLY A 155 15.76 -4.09 10.15
C GLY A 155 14.40 -4.71 9.80
N ASN A 156 13.64 -5.06 10.83
CA ASN A 156 12.27 -5.54 10.72
C ASN A 156 11.35 -4.68 11.58
N VAL A 157 10.29 -4.14 10.97
CA VAL A 157 9.27 -3.35 11.65
C VAL A 157 7.91 -3.99 11.43
N VAL A 158 7.19 -4.25 12.51
CA VAL A 158 5.80 -4.71 12.49
C VAL A 158 4.91 -3.55 12.90
N VAL A 159 3.92 -3.22 12.08
CA VAL A 159 2.86 -2.26 12.42
C VAL A 159 1.57 -3.01 12.57
N LEU A 160 1.01 -3.02 13.78
CA LEU A 160 -0.31 -3.58 14.07
C LEU A 160 -1.35 -2.46 14.02
N ILE A 161 -2.29 -2.55 13.10
CA ILE A 161 -3.45 -1.65 12.97
C ILE A 161 -4.62 -2.28 13.69
N ASP A 162 -5.19 -1.53 14.63
CA ASP A 162 -6.41 -1.86 15.35
C ASP A 162 -7.55 -1.04 14.73
N MET A 163 -8.46 -1.70 14.05
CA MET A 163 -9.61 -1.08 13.39
C MET A 163 -10.83 -1.20 14.28
N GLN A 164 -11.36 -0.08 14.75
CA GLN A 164 -12.53 -0.02 15.62
C GLN A 164 -13.70 0.59 14.83
N PRO A 165 -14.63 -0.21 14.30
CA PRO A 165 -15.76 0.29 13.54
C PRO A 165 -16.67 1.18 14.40
N ASP A 166 -17.07 2.34 13.87
CA ASP A 166 -18.06 3.20 14.53
C ASP A 166 -19.47 2.68 14.26
N TRP A 167 -20.04 1.98 15.23
CA TRP A 167 -21.40 1.44 15.16
C TRP A 167 -22.46 2.52 14.83
N VAL A 168 -22.32 3.73 15.36
CA VAL A 168 -23.28 4.82 15.10
C VAL A 168 -23.22 5.27 13.64
N ALA A 169 -22.03 5.36 13.07
CA ALA A 169 -21.85 5.69 11.66
C ALA A 169 -22.43 4.60 10.74
N ILE A 170 -22.20 3.32 11.08
CA ILE A 170 -22.74 2.18 10.33
C ILE A 170 -24.26 2.14 10.43
N SER A 171 -24.82 2.16 11.65
CA SER A 171 -26.24 1.90 11.87
C SER A 171 -27.18 3.03 11.41
N LYS A 172 -26.74 4.29 11.45
CA LYS A 172 -27.56 5.44 11.10
C LYS A 172 -27.31 6.01 9.70
N ASN A 173 -26.09 5.94 9.23
CA ASN A 173 -25.67 6.62 8.01
C ASN A 173 -25.16 5.68 6.92
N ASN A 174 -25.10 4.38 7.17
CA ASN A 174 -24.49 3.36 6.30
C ASN A 174 -23.07 3.76 5.89
N ASN A 175 -22.28 4.27 6.84
CA ASN A 175 -20.91 4.71 6.62
C ASN A 175 -19.94 3.87 7.47
N LEU A 176 -18.90 3.33 6.85
CA LEU A 176 -17.74 2.79 7.56
C LEU A 176 -16.78 3.95 7.88
N ARG A 177 -16.70 4.30 9.17
CA ARG A 177 -15.80 5.31 9.72
C ARG A 177 -15.11 4.76 10.95
N PRO A 178 -14.10 3.91 10.78
CA PRO A 178 -13.43 3.30 11.93
C PRO A 178 -12.56 4.33 12.65
N VAL A 179 -12.43 4.15 13.94
CA VAL A 179 -11.33 4.72 14.72
C VAL A 179 -10.15 3.76 14.57
N LEU A 180 -9.00 4.30 14.15
CA LEU A 180 -7.81 3.51 13.90
C LEU A 180 -6.75 3.81 14.96
N LYS A 181 -6.16 2.77 15.51
CA LYS A 181 -4.98 2.86 16.36
C LYS A 181 -3.88 2.02 15.73
N ALA A 182 -2.68 2.58 15.61
CA ALA A 182 -1.52 1.82 15.20
C ALA A 182 -0.56 1.65 16.37
N SER A 183 -0.01 0.48 16.50
CA SER A 183 1.05 0.17 17.46
C SER A 183 2.21 -0.51 16.75
N ILE A 184 3.41 -0.29 17.26
CA ILE A 184 4.63 -0.96 16.81
C ILE A 184 5.05 -1.86 17.97
N PRO A 185 4.69 -3.15 17.95
CA PRO A 185 5.14 -4.07 18.99
C PRO A 185 6.66 -4.05 19.01
N GLN A 186 7.24 -3.76 20.17
CA GLN A 186 8.69 -3.89 20.33
C GLN A 186 9.00 -5.37 20.21
N GLY A 187 9.65 -5.77 19.12
CA GLY A 187 10.17 -7.12 18.96
C GLY A 187 11.10 -7.38 20.13
N GLY A 188 10.84 -8.43 20.91
CA GLY A 188 11.83 -8.94 21.84
C GLY A 188 13.07 -9.29 21.05
N GLU A 189 14.22 -8.80 21.49
CA GLU A 189 15.55 -9.19 21.04
C GLU A 189 15.75 -10.70 21.16
#